data_0f692313998e6ab7738482afb368606f
#
_entry.id   0f692313998e6ab7738482afb368606f
#
_cell.length_a   1.000
_cell.length_b   1.000
_cell.length_c   1.000
_cell.angle_alpha   90.00
_cell.angle_beta   90.00
_cell.angle_gamma   90.00
#
_symmetry.space_group_name_H-M   'P 1'
#
loop_
_entity.id
_entity.type
_entity.pdbx_description
1 polymer ?
#
loop_
_entity_poly.entity_id
_entity_poly.type
_entity_poly.pdbx_seq_one_letter_code
_entity_poly.pdbx_strand_id
1 'polypeptide(L)'
;MRNRVISPPFTSMQTFRFPLRVRPRHWLSLACMVFCFVTLAVLLGVPGSGFSRADAPNTLASGTKLYLRLETAVSTTSSHLNQVVTARVVREVASDQGVLVPIGAEATGKIEKLIPTSDPRDHARLLIHFTQLAVPHHPTLTLTAHLTEVDNARETVLEDGTIQGVLEKDAAVGRMDGLLDKLGSPGGEMEKMSDKTLGKADTAIDYPAGTDLVLTLDQPLAVDSPSPPAVATEISPALAQAVQKMLVDAPQRAQSKMKKPGDPLNLVIVGNADQIQNAYKQAGWSEAKKLGARSAVGTVRAMASDEGYGQAPVSQLYLFDRAEDLAFEKMLNTFMKRHHLRLWRTTATTSDGRDIWLGASTHDIGLDVHVGVVSHAIDPDLDAERGKVGADLMAGGLVAAEQLVARPNPLSEGKTATGGTWKTDGQLLVIELKTSAAM
;
A
#
# COMPACT_ATOMS: atom_id res chain seq x y z
N MET A 1 0.58 -31.65 59.41
CA MET A 1 1.96 -31.20 59.61
C MET A 1 2.15 -29.86 58.95
N ARG A 2 2.46 -28.85 59.76
CA ARG A 2 2.66 -27.43 59.36
C ARG A 2 4.01 -27.30 58.67
N ASN A 3 4.13 -26.57 57.56
CA ASN A 3 5.37 -25.92 57.21
C ASN A 3 5.16 -24.49 56.71
N ARG A 4 5.98 -23.63 57.29
CA ARG A 4 5.94 -22.19 57.31
C ARG A 4 6.45 -21.57 56.00
N VAL A 5 5.79 -20.47 55.62
CA VAL A 5 6.25 -19.45 54.66
C VAL A 5 7.31 -18.61 55.35
N ILE A 6 8.46 -18.40 54.68
CA ILE A 6 9.49 -17.42 55.10
C ILE A 6 9.62 -16.40 53.96
N SER A 7 9.30 -15.13 54.27
CA SER A 7 9.57 -13.98 53.41
C SER A 7 10.93 -13.36 53.77
N PRO A 8 11.73 -12.86 52.84
CA PRO A 8 12.92 -12.06 53.15
C PRO A 8 12.59 -10.55 53.19
N PRO A 9 13.44 -9.73 53.89
CA PRO A 9 13.12 -8.40 54.31
C PRO A 9 13.46 -7.31 53.25
N PHE A 10 12.74 -6.19 53.36
CA PHE A 10 12.95 -4.92 52.70
C PHE A 10 14.33 -4.31 53.06
N THR A 11 15.10 -3.89 52.03
CA THR A 11 16.29 -3.06 52.21
C THR A 11 16.02 -1.65 51.67
N SER A 12 16.26 -0.69 52.52
CA SER A 12 16.02 0.75 52.38
C SER A 12 16.84 1.39 51.24
N MET A 13 16.16 2.25 50.49
CA MET A 13 16.76 3.18 49.55
C MET A 13 17.35 4.39 50.29
N GLN A 14 18.67 4.55 50.24
CA GLN A 14 19.35 5.78 50.65
C GLN A 14 19.38 6.78 49.48
N THR A 15 18.77 7.94 49.73
CA THR A 15 18.85 9.10 48.83
C THR A 15 20.14 9.86 49.08
N PHE A 16 21.01 9.91 48.09
CA PHE A 16 22.15 10.82 48.05
C PHE A 16 21.73 12.19 47.52
N ARG A 17 21.78 13.20 48.35
CA ARG A 17 21.69 14.61 47.94
C ARG A 17 23.09 15.18 47.82
N PHE A 18 23.45 15.67 46.62
CA PHE A 18 24.60 16.55 46.43
C PHE A 18 24.15 18.01 46.40
N PRO A 19 24.83 18.92 47.14
CA PRO A 19 24.57 20.34 47.04
C PRO A 19 25.41 20.98 45.93
N LEU A 20 24.80 21.50 44.90
CA LEU A 20 25.45 22.37 43.92
C LEU A 20 25.42 23.82 44.47
N ARG A 21 26.60 24.26 44.90
CA ARG A 21 26.87 25.67 45.18
C ARG A 21 27.24 26.36 43.86
N VAL A 22 26.33 27.17 43.29
CA VAL A 22 26.64 28.07 42.18
C VAL A 22 27.03 29.41 42.76
N ARG A 23 28.27 29.88 42.46
CA ARG A 23 28.72 31.25 42.73
C ARG A 23 28.32 32.15 41.55
N PRO A 24 27.74 33.33 41.75
CA PRO A 24 27.47 34.29 40.68
C PRO A 24 28.66 35.22 40.51
N ARG A 25 29.32 35.18 39.38
CA ARG A 25 30.17 36.29 38.89
C ARG A 25 30.57 36.02 37.44
N HIS A 26 30.30 37.00 36.58
CA HIS A 26 30.69 37.17 35.16
C HIS A 26 29.54 37.04 34.12
N TRP A 27 28.50 37.82 34.32
CA TRP A 27 27.47 38.04 33.30
C TRP A 27 27.29 39.52 32.89
N LEU A 28 28.33 40.38 33.05
CA LEU A 28 28.25 41.77 32.72
C LEU A 28 29.21 42.25 31.61
N SER A 29 29.84 41.37 30.85
CA SER A 29 30.80 41.76 29.80
C SER A 29 30.43 41.31 28.41
N LEU A 30 29.31 40.67 28.14
CA LEU A 30 28.93 40.20 26.78
C LEU A 30 27.72 40.96 26.19
N ALA A 31 27.08 41.86 26.94
CA ALA A 31 25.91 42.61 26.48
C ALA A 31 26.28 43.95 25.75
N CYS A 32 27.53 44.40 25.84
CA CYS A 32 27.94 45.65 25.19
C CYS A 32 28.57 45.52 23.80
N MET A 33 28.89 44.31 23.32
CA MET A 33 29.49 44.11 21.99
C MET A 33 28.51 43.81 20.86
N VAL A 34 27.25 43.45 21.18
CA VAL A 34 26.25 43.15 20.14
C VAL A 34 25.43 44.37 19.75
N PHE A 35 25.47 45.47 20.58
CA PHE A 35 24.66 46.67 20.31
C PHE A 35 25.36 47.71 19.39
N CYS A 36 26.68 47.61 19.12
CA CYS A 36 27.41 48.50 18.24
C CYS A 36 27.47 48.09 16.75
N PHE A 37 27.03 46.90 16.39
CA PHE A 37 27.00 46.47 14.97
C PHE A 37 25.64 46.65 14.29
N VAL A 38 24.57 46.99 15.01
CA VAL A 38 23.23 47.19 14.44
C VAL A 38 22.93 48.65 14.10
N THR A 39 23.71 49.63 14.61
CA THR A 39 23.44 51.05 14.36
C THR A 39 24.29 51.70 13.26
N LEU A 40 25.20 50.98 12.60
CA LEU A 40 25.99 51.51 11.48
C LEU A 40 25.47 51.07 10.10
N ALA A 41 24.42 50.27 10.01
CA ALA A 41 23.82 49.81 8.74
C ALA A 41 22.62 50.65 8.27
N VAL A 42 22.26 51.73 8.98
CA VAL A 42 21.05 52.53 8.66
C VAL A 42 21.40 53.89 7.97
N LEU A 43 22.67 54.17 7.74
CA LEU A 43 23.09 55.49 7.20
C LEU A 43 23.77 55.46 5.82
N LEU A 44 23.78 54.35 5.13
CA LEU A 44 24.10 54.29 3.70
C LEU A 44 22.82 53.81 2.98
N GLY A 45 22.05 54.77 2.48
CA GLY A 45 20.89 54.50 1.60
C GLY A 45 21.35 53.84 0.30
N VAL A 46 21.53 52.52 0.36
CA VAL A 46 21.59 51.68 -0.84
C VAL A 46 20.13 51.45 -1.23
N PRO A 47 19.67 51.85 -2.43
CA PRO A 47 18.36 51.47 -2.90
C PRO A 47 18.33 49.94 -2.86
N GLY A 48 17.46 49.40 -2.04
CA GLY A 48 17.24 47.97 -1.95
C GLY A 48 16.86 47.45 -3.33
N SER A 49 17.87 46.96 -4.07
CA SER A 49 17.60 45.95 -5.06
C SER A 49 16.91 44.79 -4.30
N GLY A 50 15.60 44.73 -4.40
CA GLY A 50 14.83 43.58 -3.96
C GLY A 50 15.44 42.38 -4.67
N PHE A 51 16.36 41.71 -3.98
CA PHE A 51 16.64 40.34 -4.33
C PHE A 51 15.30 39.61 -4.11
N SER A 52 14.52 39.51 -5.19
CA SER A 52 13.52 38.43 -5.29
C SER A 52 14.30 37.19 -4.90
N ARG A 53 14.05 36.68 -3.72
CA ARG A 53 14.46 35.35 -3.34
C ARG A 53 13.81 34.49 -4.40
N ALA A 54 14.56 34.07 -5.40
CA ALA A 54 14.12 33.05 -6.31
C ALA A 54 13.70 31.91 -5.37
N ASP A 55 12.42 31.63 -5.33
CA ASP A 55 11.91 30.51 -4.53
C ASP A 55 12.76 29.31 -4.95
N ALA A 56 13.40 28.67 -3.96
CA ALA A 56 14.17 27.47 -4.22
C ALA A 56 13.22 26.50 -4.92
N PRO A 57 13.62 25.90 -6.06
CA PRO A 57 12.73 25.02 -6.80
C PRO A 57 12.18 23.96 -5.85
N ASN A 58 10.90 23.65 -5.97
CA ASN A 58 10.29 22.58 -5.20
C ASN A 58 11.07 21.29 -5.49
N THR A 59 11.61 20.68 -4.47
CA THR A 59 12.51 19.55 -4.61
C THR A 59 12.00 18.37 -3.82
N LEU A 60 11.80 17.24 -4.50
CA LEU A 60 11.60 15.95 -3.85
C LEU A 60 12.94 15.44 -3.35
N ALA A 61 13.01 15.04 -2.09
CA ALA A 61 14.22 14.53 -1.49
C ALA A 61 14.61 13.13 -2.05
N SER A 62 15.89 12.79 -1.99
CA SER A 62 16.34 11.41 -2.13
C SER A 62 15.58 10.52 -1.12
N GLY A 63 15.24 9.29 -1.51
CA GLY A 63 14.38 8.40 -0.74
C GLY A 63 12.88 8.58 -1.00
N THR A 64 12.45 9.63 -1.73
CA THR A 64 11.05 9.77 -2.12
C THR A 64 10.63 8.62 -3.02
N LYS A 65 9.46 8.04 -2.75
CA LYS A 65 8.87 6.95 -3.54
C LYS A 65 7.97 7.50 -4.65
N LEU A 66 8.12 6.96 -5.86
CA LEU A 66 7.23 7.16 -6.99
C LEU A 66 6.49 5.86 -7.25
N TYR A 67 5.18 5.91 -7.30
CA TYR A 67 4.30 4.76 -7.56
C TYR A 67 3.89 4.79 -9.02
N LEU A 68 4.30 3.79 -9.77
CA LEU A 68 4.13 3.70 -11.22
C LEU A 68 3.29 2.49 -11.60
N ARG A 69 2.65 2.55 -12.75
CA ARG A 69 1.99 1.42 -13.42
C ARG A 69 2.59 1.24 -14.79
N LEU A 70 3.07 0.05 -15.10
CA LEU A 70 3.61 -0.29 -16.41
C LEU A 70 2.57 -0.08 -17.51
N GLU A 71 2.97 0.56 -18.60
CA GLU A 71 2.23 0.62 -19.86
C GLU A 71 2.83 -0.35 -20.89
N THR A 72 4.12 -0.63 -20.74
CA THR A 72 4.83 -1.60 -21.57
C THR A 72 4.98 -2.91 -20.81
N ALA A 73 4.49 -4.02 -21.37
CA ALA A 73 4.74 -5.35 -20.82
C ALA A 73 6.23 -5.70 -20.91
N VAL A 74 6.75 -6.38 -19.89
CA VAL A 74 8.15 -6.83 -19.85
C VAL A 74 8.24 -8.29 -19.43
N SER A 75 9.13 -9.04 -20.07
CA SER A 75 9.29 -10.47 -19.82
C SER A 75 10.73 -10.92 -20.07
N THR A 76 11.24 -11.82 -19.25
CA THR A 76 12.57 -12.42 -19.49
C THR A 76 12.59 -13.37 -20.69
N THR A 77 11.43 -13.75 -21.23
CA THR A 77 11.32 -14.65 -22.38
C THR A 77 11.04 -13.95 -23.70
N SER A 78 10.40 -12.78 -23.69
CA SER A 78 9.96 -12.10 -24.91
C SER A 78 10.53 -10.69 -25.10
N SER A 79 11.05 -10.04 -24.03
CA SER A 79 11.69 -8.74 -24.13
C SER A 79 13.15 -8.84 -24.62
N HIS A 80 13.76 -7.69 -24.91
CA HIS A 80 15.16 -7.59 -25.32
C HIS A 80 15.89 -6.45 -24.62
N LEU A 81 17.22 -6.53 -24.57
CA LEU A 81 18.07 -5.45 -24.02
C LEU A 81 17.82 -4.14 -24.78
N ASN A 82 17.83 -3.02 -24.05
CA ASN A 82 17.52 -1.68 -24.54
C ASN A 82 16.06 -1.48 -25.02
N GLN A 83 15.16 -2.43 -24.80
CA GLN A 83 13.74 -2.21 -25.01
C GLN A 83 13.29 -1.01 -24.16
N VAL A 84 12.61 -0.07 -24.81
CA VAL A 84 12.00 1.07 -24.10
C VAL A 84 10.82 0.57 -23.28
N VAL A 85 10.76 1.03 -22.02
CA VAL A 85 9.69 0.72 -21.09
C VAL A 85 9.07 2.03 -20.63
N THR A 86 7.75 2.13 -20.73
CA THR A 86 6.97 3.26 -20.23
C THR A 86 6.11 2.83 -19.06
N ALA A 87 5.95 3.75 -18.12
CA ALA A 87 5.08 3.57 -16.96
C ALA A 87 4.48 4.92 -16.56
N ARG A 88 3.28 4.90 -15.99
CA ARG A 88 2.55 6.09 -15.57
C ARG A 88 2.47 6.20 -14.07
N VAL A 89 2.64 7.40 -13.54
CA VAL A 89 2.45 7.69 -12.12
C VAL A 89 0.99 7.46 -11.74
N VAL A 90 0.75 6.65 -10.71
CA VAL A 90 -0.59 6.28 -10.21
C VAL A 90 -0.92 6.87 -8.85
N ARG A 91 0.07 7.47 -8.19
CA ARG A 91 -0.10 8.22 -6.93
C ARG A 91 0.67 9.52 -7.02
N GLU A 92 -0.02 10.63 -6.75
CA GLU A 92 0.64 11.94 -6.73
C GLU A 92 1.67 12.03 -5.60
N VAL A 93 2.72 12.82 -5.84
CA VAL A 93 3.70 13.17 -4.82
C VAL A 93 3.59 14.67 -4.58
N ALA A 94 3.22 15.02 -3.35
CA ALA A 94 2.97 16.39 -2.95
C ALA A 94 4.03 16.90 -1.96
N SER A 95 4.15 18.21 -1.88
CA SER A 95 4.85 18.98 -0.84
C SER A 95 3.86 19.89 -0.13
N ASP A 96 4.34 20.68 0.82
CA ASP A 96 3.54 21.71 1.50
C ASP A 96 3.01 22.79 0.55
N GLN A 97 3.57 22.89 -0.66
CA GLN A 97 3.19 23.88 -1.68
C GLN A 97 2.25 23.33 -2.76
N GLY A 98 1.99 22.03 -2.77
CA GLY A 98 1.11 21.36 -3.72
C GLY A 98 1.71 20.10 -4.33
N VAL A 99 1.07 19.61 -5.38
CA VAL A 99 1.47 18.37 -6.07
C VAL A 99 2.65 18.63 -6.98
N LEU A 100 3.79 17.97 -6.73
CA LEU A 100 5.00 18.09 -7.54
C LEU A 100 5.03 17.08 -8.68
N VAL A 101 4.60 15.84 -8.44
CA VAL A 101 4.45 14.82 -9.48
C VAL A 101 2.98 14.36 -9.49
N PRO A 102 2.20 14.78 -10.48
CA PRO A 102 0.77 14.44 -10.57
C PRO A 102 0.57 13.02 -11.08
N ILE A 103 -0.61 12.47 -10.79
CA ILE A 103 -1.11 11.25 -11.44
C ILE A 103 -1.10 11.46 -12.95
N GLY A 104 -0.65 10.46 -13.69
CA GLY A 104 -0.56 10.49 -15.14
C GLY A 104 0.77 11.02 -15.69
N ALA A 105 1.70 11.51 -14.86
CA ALA A 105 3.06 11.77 -15.30
C ALA A 105 3.70 10.47 -15.83
N GLU A 106 4.47 10.56 -16.92
CA GLU A 106 5.02 9.40 -17.61
C GLU A 106 6.50 9.22 -17.28
N ALA A 107 6.86 8.04 -16.79
CA ALA A 107 8.25 7.62 -16.61
C ALA A 107 8.70 6.77 -17.80
N THR A 108 9.87 7.10 -18.36
CA THR A 108 10.47 6.35 -19.47
C THR A 108 11.82 5.80 -19.05
N GLY A 109 12.05 4.53 -19.36
CA GLY A 109 13.26 3.79 -19.06
C GLY A 109 13.59 2.75 -20.12
N LYS A 110 14.56 1.90 -19.81
CA LYS A 110 15.01 0.79 -20.68
C LYS A 110 15.33 -0.44 -19.86
N ILE A 111 15.26 -1.60 -20.51
CA ILE A 111 15.78 -2.85 -19.95
C ILE A 111 17.30 -2.84 -20.09
N GLU A 112 18.02 -2.79 -18.97
CA GLU A 112 19.49 -2.80 -18.95
C GLU A 112 20.07 -4.17 -18.64
N LYS A 113 19.34 -5.04 -17.94
CA LYS A 113 19.74 -6.42 -17.66
C LYS A 113 18.58 -7.34 -17.99
N LEU A 114 18.87 -8.40 -18.73
CA LEU A 114 17.90 -9.42 -19.09
C LEU A 114 18.61 -10.77 -19.14
N ILE A 115 18.35 -11.58 -18.13
CA ILE A 115 18.94 -12.92 -17.98
C ILE A 115 17.78 -13.91 -17.84
N PRO A 116 17.33 -14.53 -18.94
CA PRO A 116 16.41 -15.66 -18.84
C PRO A 116 17.13 -16.87 -18.27
N THR A 117 16.41 -17.76 -17.63
CA THR A 117 16.98 -19.04 -17.20
C THR A 117 16.08 -20.20 -17.61
N SER A 118 16.71 -21.32 -17.97
CA SER A 118 16.06 -22.62 -18.17
C SER A 118 16.53 -23.64 -17.13
N ASP A 119 17.51 -23.28 -16.28
CA ASP A 119 17.97 -24.15 -15.19
C ASP A 119 17.15 -23.85 -13.93
N PRO A 120 16.46 -24.84 -13.33
CA PRO A 120 15.64 -24.64 -12.13
C PRO A 120 16.44 -24.22 -10.91
N ARG A 121 17.78 -24.24 -10.97
CA ARG A 121 18.70 -23.82 -9.89
C ARG A 121 19.19 -22.39 -10.04
N ASP A 122 18.94 -21.75 -11.17
CA ASP A 122 19.35 -20.38 -11.47
C ASP A 122 18.16 -19.42 -11.40
N HIS A 123 18.44 -18.17 -11.01
CA HIS A 123 17.44 -17.11 -11.01
C HIS A 123 17.41 -16.37 -12.34
N ALA A 124 16.22 -16.18 -12.90
CA ALA A 124 16.01 -15.17 -13.92
C ALA A 124 16.30 -13.78 -13.34
N ARG A 125 16.77 -12.83 -14.14
CA ARG A 125 17.05 -11.47 -13.71
C ARG A 125 16.60 -10.45 -14.75
N LEU A 126 15.96 -9.39 -14.27
CA LEU A 126 15.49 -8.28 -15.07
C LEU A 126 15.84 -6.97 -14.35
N LEU A 127 16.44 -6.00 -15.04
CA LEU A 127 16.63 -4.65 -14.56
C LEU A 127 16.01 -3.67 -15.54
N ILE A 128 15.09 -2.87 -15.05
CA ILE A 128 14.49 -1.75 -15.78
C ILE A 128 15.03 -0.47 -15.14
N HIS A 129 15.72 0.35 -15.92
CA HIS A 129 16.25 1.62 -15.44
C HIS A 129 15.44 2.77 -16.05
N PHE A 130 14.66 3.45 -15.20
CA PHE A 130 13.90 4.64 -15.57
C PHE A 130 14.77 5.88 -15.43
N THR A 131 14.90 6.66 -16.51
CA THR A 131 15.84 7.80 -16.58
C THR A 131 15.16 9.13 -16.86
N GLN A 132 13.87 9.12 -17.21
CA GLN A 132 13.12 10.32 -17.55
C GLN A 132 11.76 10.31 -16.88
N LEU A 133 11.30 11.50 -16.50
CA LEU A 133 9.95 11.75 -15.99
C LEU A 133 9.36 12.95 -16.71
N ALA A 134 8.34 12.72 -17.52
CA ALA A 134 7.56 13.76 -18.18
C ALA A 134 6.39 14.17 -17.28
N VAL A 135 6.51 15.34 -16.67
CA VAL A 135 5.45 15.97 -15.89
C VAL A 135 4.68 16.92 -16.80
N PRO A 136 3.33 16.88 -16.85
CA PRO A 136 2.56 17.80 -17.69
C PRO A 136 2.92 19.26 -17.44
N HIS A 137 3.07 20.04 -18.52
CA HIS A 137 3.44 21.45 -18.49
C HIS A 137 4.86 21.79 -18.00
N HIS A 138 5.72 20.77 -17.83
CA HIS A 138 7.13 20.93 -17.46
C HIS A 138 8.04 20.32 -18.53
N PRO A 139 9.30 20.78 -18.63
CA PRO A 139 10.32 20.04 -19.37
C PRO A 139 10.46 18.62 -18.82
N THR A 140 10.84 17.68 -19.67
CA THR A 140 11.15 16.32 -19.21
C THR A 140 12.30 16.36 -18.20
N LEU A 141 12.05 15.82 -17.00
CA LEU A 141 13.01 15.77 -15.91
C LEU A 141 13.91 14.54 -16.05
N THR A 142 15.19 14.70 -15.73
CA THR A 142 16.09 13.55 -15.58
C THR A 142 15.79 12.87 -14.25
N LEU A 143 15.53 11.58 -14.31
CA LEU A 143 15.23 10.75 -13.15
C LEU A 143 16.46 9.92 -12.77
N THR A 144 16.87 10.00 -11.51
CA THR A 144 17.89 9.13 -10.91
C THR A 144 17.23 8.36 -9.77
N ALA A 145 16.83 7.15 -10.06
CA ALA A 145 16.03 6.31 -9.18
C ALA A 145 16.26 4.83 -9.50
N HIS A 146 16.04 3.98 -8.51
CA HIS A 146 16.04 2.52 -8.69
C HIS A 146 14.68 1.93 -8.33
N LEU A 147 14.38 0.76 -8.88
CA LEU A 147 13.21 -0.03 -8.53
C LEU A 147 13.40 -0.60 -7.12
N THR A 148 12.41 -0.45 -6.26
CA THR A 148 12.44 -1.02 -4.89
C THR A 148 11.38 -2.08 -4.67
N GLU A 149 10.31 -2.09 -5.48
CA GLU A 149 9.23 -3.04 -5.31
C GLU A 149 8.48 -3.27 -6.64
N VAL A 150 8.02 -4.48 -6.85
CA VAL A 150 6.97 -4.84 -7.81
C VAL A 150 5.79 -5.35 -7.01
N ASP A 151 4.69 -4.63 -7.07
CA ASP A 151 3.51 -4.87 -6.23
C ASP A 151 2.92 -6.27 -6.51
N ASN A 152 2.67 -7.02 -5.45
CA ASN A 152 2.15 -8.39 -5.50
C ASN A 152 2.98 -9.40 -6.33
N ALA A 153 4.25 -9.09 -6.62
CA ALA A 153 5.12 -10.02 -7.29
C ALA A 153 5.62 -11.13 -6.36
N ARG A 154 5.81 -12.31 -6.92
CA ARG A 154 6.51 -13.43 -6.27
C ARG A 154 8.03 -13.20 -6.25
N GLU A 155 8.54 -12.42 -7.18
CA GLU A 155 9.94 -12.07 -7.36
C GLU A 155 10.43 -11.14 -6.23
N THR A 156 11.74 -11.04 -6.08
CA THR A 156 12.38 -10.13 -5.12
C THR A 156 13.12 -9.03 -5.88
N VAL A 157 12.99 -7.79 -5.45
CA VAL A 157 13.81 -6.69 -5.94
C VAL A 157 15.04 -6.57 -5.04
N LEU A 158 16.22 -6.60 -5.64
CA LEU A 158 17.51 -6.44 -4.96
C LEU A 158 17.82 -4.95 -4.74
N GLU A 159 18.81 -4.65 -3.89
CA GLU A 159 19.23 -3.28 -3.56
C GLU A 159 19.64 -2.45 -4.79
N ASP A 160 20.15 -3.11 -5.85
CA ASP A 160 20.52 -2.45 -7.12
C ASP A 160 19.34 -2.23 -8.08
N GLY A 161 18.11 -2.54 -7.65
CA GLY A 161 16.90 -2.48 -8.48
C GLY A 161 16.72 -3.68 -9.40
N THR A 162 17.62 -4.67 -9.39
CA THR A 162 17.47 -5.90 -10.18
C THR A 162 16.32 -6.75 -9.61
N ILE A 163 15.38 -7.10 -10.44
CA ILE A 163 14.33 -8.08 -10.14
C ILE A 163 14.95 -9.47 -10.27
N GLN A 164 14.90 -10.24 -9.19
CA GLN A 164 15.38 -11.62 -9.13
C GLN A 164 14.20 -12.58 -9.12
N GLY A 165 14.10 -13.43 -10.11
CA GLY A 165 13.09 -14.47 -10.21
C GLY A 165 13.20 -15.51 -9.10
N VAL A 166 12.15 -16.27 -8.88
CA VAL A 166 12.11 -17.35 -7.89
C VAL A 166 12.77 -18.62 -8.47
N LEU A 167 13.33 -19.45 -7.61
CA LEU A 167 13.72 -20.81 -7.99
C LEU A 167 12.49 -21.71 -8.05
N GLU A 168 12.53 -22.76 -8.85
CA GLU A 168 11.44 -23.74 -8.97
C GLU A 168 10.99 -24.29 -7.60
N LYS A 169 11.95 -24.65 -6.73
CA LYS A 169 11.69 -25.13 -5.37
C LYS A 169 11.04 -24.10 -4.42
N ASP A 170 11.23 -22.80 -4.72
CA ASP A 170 10.73 -21.69 -3.91
C ASP A 170 9.44 -21.08 -4.52
N ALA A 171 9.05 -21.53 -5.69
CA ALA A 171 7.76 -21.19 -6.27
C ALA A 171 6.60 -21.65 -5.34
N ALA A 172 5.41 -21.09 -5.52
CA ALA A 172 4.26 -21.39 -4.67
C ALA A 172 3.99 -22.89 -4.52
N VAL A 173 4.26 -23.66 -5.56
CA VAL A 173 4.17 -25.13 -5.59
C VAL A 173 5.14 -25.78 -4.62
N GLY A 174 6.43 -25.46 -4.68
CA GLY A 174 7.43 -26.06 -3.79
C GLY A 174 7.24 -25.70 -2.33
N ARG A 175 6.72 -24.49 -2.03
CA ARG A 175 6.33 -24.11 -0.65
C ARG A 175 5.11 -24.87 -0.16
N MET A 176 4.18 -25.19 -1.05
CA MET A 176 2.99 -25.98 -0.73
C MET A 176 3.38 -27.42 -0.37
N ASP A 177 4.29 -28.01 -1.13
CA ASP A 177 4.82 -29.37 -0.86
C ASP A 177 5.52 -29.40 0.50
N GLY A 178 6.37 -28.44 0.80
CA GLY A 178 7.01 -28.30 2.13
C GLY A 178 6.06 -28.03 3.29
N LEU A 179 4.87 -27.48 3.02
CA LEU A 179 3.81 -27.24 4.01
C LEU A 179 3.00 -28.52 4.25
N LEU A 180 2.69 -29.26 3.20
CA LEU A 180 1.99 -30.55 3.25
C LEU A 180 2.83 -31.60 3.97
N ASP A 181 4.16 -31.60 3.75
CA ASP A 181 5.12 -32.45 4.49
C ASP A 181 5.10 -32.13 5.99
N LYS A 182 5.09 -30.84 6.37
CA LYS A 182 5.01 -30.42 7.78
C LYS A 182 3.69 -30.76 8.46
N LEU A 183 2.60 -30.86 7.70
CA LEU A 183 1.29 -31.24 8.21
C LEU A 183 1.11 -32.76 8.37
N GLY A 184 2.17 -33.56 8.09
CA GLY A 184 2.18 -35.00 8.33
C GLY A 184 1.22 -35.79 7.45
N SER A 185 0.91 -35.30 6.24
CA SER A 185 0.15 -36.09 5.27
C SER A 185 0.94 -37.34 4.89
N PRO A 186 0.33 -38.55 4.96
CA PRO A 186 1.05 -39.77 4.56
C PRO A 186 1.48 -39.67 3.12
N GLY A 187 2.81 -39.72 2.91
CA GLY A 187 3.46 -39.42 1.65
C GLY A 187 2.99 -40.24 0.46
N GLY A 188 3.21 -39.72 -0.69
CA GLY A 188 3.27 -40.42 -1.99
C GLY A 188 2.11 -40.22 -2.94
N GLU A 189 0.87 -40.13 -2.50
CA GLU A 189 -0.25 -39.90 -3.46
C GLU A 189 -0.52 -38.42 -3.72
N MET A 190 -0.32 -37.56 -2.73
CA MET A 190 -0.46 -36.11 -2.89
C MET A 190 0.73 -35.49 -3.61
N GLU A 191 1.95 -35.98 -3.38
CA GLU A 191 3.17 -35.58 -4.09
C GLU A 191 3.07 -35.94 -5.59
N LYS A 192 2.63 -37.15 -5.93
CA LYS A 192 2.38 -37.55 -7.33
C LYS A 192 1.21 -36.79 -7.96
N MET A 193 0.26 -36.30 -7.17
CA MET A 193 -0.87 -35.48 -7.62
C MET A 193 -0.45 -34.02 -7.80
N SER A 194 0.50 -33.52 -6.98
CA SER A 194 1.16 -32.22 -7.12
C SER A 194 1.91 -32.15 -8.46
N ASP A 195 2.84 -33.07 -8.69
CA ASP A 195 3.64 -33.11 -9.92
C ASP A 195 2.81 -33.25 -11.20
N LYS A 196 1.69 -33.94 -11.14
CA LYS A 196 0.82 -34.18 -12.29
C LYS A 196 -0.16 -33.03 -12.56
N THR A 197 -0.49 -32.24 -11.55
CA THR A 197 -1.54 -31.20 -11.61
C THR A 197 -0.95 -29.79 -11.77
N LEU A 198 0.28 -29.56 -11.30
CA LEU A 198 0.88 -28.24 -11.19
C LEU A 198 1.90 -27.91 -12.29
N GLY A 199 2.30 -28.88 -13.10
CA GLY A 199 3.29 -28.68 -14.14
C GLY A 199 4.66 -28.22 -13.59
N LYS A 200 5.62 -27.94 -14.47
CA LYS A 200 6.87 -27.27 -14.09
C LYS A 200 6.56 -25.85 -13.64
N ALA A 201 7.06 -25.45 -12.48
CA ALA A 201 6.93 -24.08 -12.03
C ALA A 201 7.60 -23.14 -13.06
N ASP A 202 6.84 -22.17 -13.56
CA ASP A 202 7.36 -21.13 -14.41
C ASP A 202 8.25 -20.20 -13.58
N THR A 203 9.56 -20.15 -13.89
CA THR A 203 10.55 -19.29 -13.23
C THR A 203 10.82 -18.01 -14.02
N ALA A 204 10.17 -17.79 -15.15
CA ALA A 204 10.29 -16.57 -15.91
C ALA A 204 9.71 -15.37 -15.12
N ILE A 205 10.34 -14.23 -15.29
CA ILE A 205 9.78 -12.96 -14.85
C ILE A 205 8.89 -12.48 -16.00
N ASP A 206 7.60 -12.28 -15.72
CA ASP A 206 6.62 -11.82 -16.70
C ASP A 206 5.67 -10.82 -16.05
N TYR A 207 5.73 -9.56 -16.51
CA TYR A 207 4.91 -8.47 -16.02
C TYR A 207 4.10 -7.85 -17.16
N PRO A 208 2.79 -8.05 -17.18
CA PRO A 208 1.91 -7.42 -18.15
C PRO A 208 1.83 -5.90 -17.94
N ALA A 209 1.38 -5.19 -18.94
CA ALA A 209 0.92 -3.82 -18.76
C ALA A 209 -0.16 -3.78 -17.66
N GLY A 210 -0.12 -2.76 -16.81
CA GLY A 210 -0.97 -2.68 -15.61
C GLY A 210 -0.29 -3.13 -14.31
N THR A 211 0.92 -3.70 -14.38
CA THR A 211 1.73 -4.05 -13.19
C THR A 211 2.17 -2.79 -12.45
N ASP A 212 1.96 -2.75 -11.15
CA ASP A 212 2.37 -1.63 -10.29
C ASP A 212 3.80 -1.80 -9.78
N LEU A 213 4.56 -0.70 -9.81
CA LEU A 213 5.97 -0.63 -9.43
C LEU A 213 6.19 0.51 -8.43
N VAL A 214 7.22 0.38 -7.60
CA VAL A 214 7.70 1.47 -6.74
C VAL A 214 9.15 1.78 -7.10
N LEU A 215 9.42 3.03 -7.49
CA LEU A 215 10.78 3.55 -7.60
C LEU A 215 11.10 4.39 -6.37
N THR A 216 12.36 4.37 -5.96
CA THR A 216 12.90 5.27 -4.93
C THR A 216 13.93 6.18 -5.56
N LEU A 217 13.80 7.50 -5.33
CA LEU A 217 14.76 8.49 -5.82
C LEU A 217 16.12 8.30 -5.14
N ASP A 218 17.20 8.17 -5.93
CA ASP A 218 18.57 8.15 -5.43
C ASP A 218 19.12 9.57 -5.24
N GLN A 219 18.63 10.50 -6.04
CA GLN A 219 19.01 11.92 -6.01
C GLN A 219 17.77 12.80 -5.86
N PRO A 220 17.90 13.98 -5.25
CA PRO A 220 16.80 14.95 -5.22
C PRO A 220 16.32 15.30 -6.63
N LEU A 221 15.00 15.44 -6.81
CA LEU A 221 14.36 15.81 -8.06
C LEU A 221 13.72 17.19 -7.90
N ALA A 222 14.25 18.18 -8.63
CA ALA A 222 13.68 19.53 -8.67
C ALA A 222 12.52 19.60 -9.66
N VAL A 223 11.41 20.22 -9.24
CA VAL A 223 10.23 20.49 -10.05
C VAL A 223 9.92 21.98 -9.99
N ASP A 224 9.80 22.64 -11.12
CA ASP A 224 9.76 24.13 -11.19
C ASP A 224 8.54 24.73 -10.49
N SER A 225 7.38 24.07 -10.57
CA SER A 225 6.16 24.55 -9.94
C SER A 225 5.19 23.41 -9.59
N PRO A 226 4.42 23.53 -8.50
CA PRO A 226 3.42 22.53 -8.16
C PRO A 226 2.20 22.60 -9.10
N SER A 227 1.55 21.47 -9.28
CA SER A 227 0.27 21.33 -9.96
C SER A 227 -0.89 21.28 -8.94
N PRO A 228 -2.12 21.60 -9.32
CA PRO A 228 -3.26 21.35 -8.47
C PRO A 228 -3.46 19.83 -8.26
N PRO A 229 -4.10 19.41 -7.14
CA PRO A 229 -4.46 18.02 -6.92
C PRO A 229 -5.36 17.46 -8.05
N ALA A 230 -5.22 16.16 -8.33
CA ALA A 230 -5.99 15.50 -9.40
C ALA A 230 -7.51 15.48 -9.14
N VAL A 231 -7.91 15.46 -7.86
CA VAL A 231 -9.31 15.46 -7.42
C VAL A 231 -9.52 16.44 -6.27
N ALA A 232 -10.79 16.77 -5.97
CA ALA A 232 -11.11 17.55 -4.78
C ALA A 232 -10.72 16.77 -3.51
N THR A 233 -9.99 17.43 -2.62
CA THR A 233 -9.57 16.86 -1.32
C THR A 233 -10.63 16.99 -0.23
N GLU A 234 -11.76 17.57 -0.55
CA GLU A 234 -12.90 17.75 0.36
C GLU A 234 -14.19 17.26 -0.30
N ILE A 235 -14.93 16.44 0.43
CA ILE A 235 -16.30 16.06 0.07
C ILE A 235 -17.28 17.18 0.47
N SER A 236 -18.48 17.19 -0.13
CA SER A 236 -19.46 18.20 0.21
C SER A 236 -19.87 18.13 1.70
N PRO A 237 -20.19 19.27 2.36
CA PRO A 237 -20.65 19.27 3.76
C PRO A 237 -21.86 18.36 4.01
N ALA A 238 -22.77 18.25 3.04
CA ALA A 238 -23.93 17.37 3.11
C ALA A 238 -23.52 15.89 3.14
N LEU A 239 -22.55 15.49 2.28
CA LEU A 239 -22.00 14.14 2.28
C LEU A 239 -21.24 13.86 3.58
N ALA A 240 -20.39 14.79 4.04
CA ALA A 240 -19.68 14.66 5.31
C ALA A 240 -20.64 14.42 6.48
N GLN A 241 -21.76 15.16 6.55
CA GLN A 241 -22.78 14.98 7.57
C GLN A 241 -23.48 13.60 7.47
N ALA A 242 -23.83 13.16 6.25
CA ALA A 242 -24.44 11.85 6.04
C ALA A 242 -23.51 10.70 6.47
N VAL A 243 -22.22 10.79 6.13
CA VAL A 243 -21.19 9.82 6.54
C VAL A 243 -21.01 9.83 8.05
N GLN A 244 -20.85 10.99 8.68
CA GLN A 244 -20.70 11.09 10.14
C GLN A 244 -21.92 10.48 10.87
N LYS A 245 -23.12 10.78 10.44
CA LYS A 245 -24.35 10.22 11.01
C LYS A 245 -24.36 8.68 10.90
N MET A 246 -23.98 8.15 9.74
CA MET A 246 -23.90 6.70 9.51
C MET A 246 -22.83 6.05 10.44
N LEU A 247 -21.68 6.69 10.62
CA LEU A 247 -20.56 6.14 11.38
C LEU A 247 -20.82 6.09 12.91
N VAL A 248 -21.79 6.83 13.43
CA VAL A 248 -22.17 6.79 14.87
C VAL A 248 -22.61 5.38 15.27
N ASP A 249 -23.44 4.73 14.46
CA ASP A 249 -24.03 3.42 14.76
C ASP A 249 -23.39 2.27 13.98
N ALA A 250 -22.49 2.59 13.04
CA ALA A 250 -21.85 1.57 12.21
C ALA A 250 -20.83 0.75 13.02
N PRO A 251 -20.81 -0.60 12.83
CA PRO A 251 -19.74 -1.43 13.37
C PRO A 251 -18.37 -0.93 12.92
N GLN A 252 -17.34 -1.18 13.73
CA GLN A 252 -15.96 -0.82 13.37
C GLN A 252 -15.22 -1.91 12.62
N ARG A 253 -15.74 -3.12 12.65
CA ARG A 253 -15.13 -4.33 12.07
C ARG A 253 -16.18 -5.22 11.44
N ALA A 254 -15.82 -5.87 10.36
CA ALA A 254 -16.55 -7.03 9.87
C ALA A 254 -16.37 -8.22 10.85
N GLN A 255 -17.11 -9.29 10.62
CA GLN A 255 -17.08 -10.51 11.44
C GLN A 255 -17.01 -11.74 10.54
N SER A 256 -16.40 -12.81 11.04
CA SER A 256 -16.54 -14.12 10.41
C SER A 256 -17.97 -14.67 10.60
N LYS A 257 -18.33 -15.74 9.89
CA LYS A 257 -19.60 -16.44 10.09
C LYS A 257 -19.83 -16.89 11.55
N MET A 258 -18.76 -17.15 12.29
CA MET A 258 -18.79 -17.53 13.71
C MET A 258 -18.76 -16.31 14.64
N LYS A 259 -19.05 -15.11 14.16
CA LYS A 259 -19.04 -13.85 14.92
C LYS A 259 -17.67 -13.49 15.53
N LYS A 260 -16.57 -14.10 15.07
CA LYS A 260 -15.23 -13.66 15.46
C LYS A 260 -14.90 -12.33 14.75
N PRO A 261 -14.20 -11.40 15.43
CA PRO A 261 -13.81 -10.13 14.82
C PRO A 261 -12.96 -10.36 13.56
N GLY A 262 -13.40 -9.77 12.45
CA GLY A 262 -12.71 -9.80 11.15
C GLY A 262 -11.95 -8.48 10.89
N ASP A 263 -11.93 -8.05 9.63
CA ASP A 263 -11.18 -6.88 9.18
C ASP A 263 -11.81 -5.58 9.66
N PRO A 264 -11.02 -4.57 10.05
CA PRO A 264 -11.53 -3.23 10.34
C PRO A 264 -12.08 -2.56 9.08
N LEU A 265 -13.10 -1.71 9.27
CA LEU A 265 -13.64 -0.88 8.20
C LEU A 265 -12.78 0.37 8.06
N ASN A 266 -12.22 0.60 6.87
CA ASN A 266 -11.31 1.71 6.56
C ASN A 266 -11.72 2.53 5.32
N LEU A 267 -12.84 2.17 4.66
CA LEU A 267 -13.32 2.83 3.44
C LEU A 267 -14.80 3.19 3.53
N VAL A 268 -15.16 4.29 2.89
CA VAL A 268 -16.53 4.65 2.51
C VAL A 268 -16.54 4.97 1.03
N ILE A 269 -17.37 4.27 0.24
CA ILE A 269 -17.52 4.53 -1.19
C ILE A 269 -18.93 5.10 -1.45
N VAL A 270 -18.99 6.12 -2.29
CA VAL A 270 -20.26 6.76 -2.69
C VAL A 270 -20.50 6.56 -4.19
N GLY A 271 -21.55 5.83 -4.52
CA GLY A 271 -21.91 5.48 -5.90
C GLY A 271 -22.86 4.28 -5.94
N ASN A 272 -23.46 3.99 -7.09
CA ASN A 272 -24.23 2.76 -7.26
C ASN A 272 -23.32 1.55 -7.55
N ALA A 273 -23.87 0.34 -7.46
CA ALA A 273 -23.09 -0.91 -7.60
C ALA A 273 -22.35 -0.98 -8.96
N ASP A 274 -23.01 -0.61 -10.06
CA ASP A 274 -22.41 -0.67 -11.41
C ASP A 274 -21.25 0.34 -11.55
N GLN A 275 -21.40 1.54 -10.98
CA GLN A 275 -20.33 2.54 -10.94
C GLN A 275 -19.11 2.01 -10.17
N ILE A 276 -19.33 1.37 -9.02
CA ILE A 276 -18.28 0.80 -8.20
C ILE A 276 -17.56 -0.33 -8.95
N GLN A 277 -18.30 -1.28 -9.54
CA GLN A 277 -17.72 -2.38 -10.32
C GLN A 277 -16.89 -1.85 -11.49
N ASN A 278 -17.42 -0.87 -12.25
CA ASN A 278 -16.68 -0.25 -13.34
C ASN A 278 -15.44 0.49 -12.87
N ALA A 279 -15.50 1.21 -11.73
CA ALA A 279 -14.39 1.96 -11.18
C ALA A 279 -13.24 1.03 -10.79
N TYR A 280 -13.53 -0.04 -10.06
CA TYR A 280 -12.50 -1.02 -9.66
C TYR A 280 -11.92 -1.76 -10.87
N LYS A 281 -12.75 -2.14 -11.84
CA LYS A 281 -12.27 -2.76 -13.08
C LYS A 281 -11.29 -1.85 -13.85
N GLN A 282 -11.61 -0.56 -13.99
CA GLN A 282 -10.72 0.42 -14.65
C GLN A 282 -9.44 0.67 -13.84
N ALA A 283 -9.50 0.55 -12.51
CA ALA A 283 -8.35 0.63 -11.62
C ALA A 283 -7.46 -0.64 -11.64
N GLY A 284 -7.83 -1.66 -12.43
CA GLY A 284 -7.08 -2.92 -12.55
C GLY A 284 -7.42 -3.97 -11.49
N TRP A 285 -8.57 -3.80 -10.80
CA TRP A 285 -9.09 -4.78 -9.85
C TRP A 285 -10.07 -5.73 -10.55
N SER A 286 -10.14 -6.97 -10.07
CA SER A 286 -11.11 -7.97 -10.49
C SER A 286 -12.09 -8.30 -9.38
N GLU A 287 -13.31 -8.74 -9.74
CA GLU A 287 -14.25 -9.26 -8.75
C GLU A 287 -13.72 -10.56 -8.16
N ALA A 288 -13.67 -10.62 -6.83
CA ALA A 288 -13.25 -11.81 -6.12
C ALA A 288 -14.31 -12.92 -6.20
N LYS A 289 -13.87 -14.15 -6.48
CA LYS A 289 -14.78 -15.31 -6.44
C LYS A 289 -15.20 -15.61 -4.99
N LYS A 290 -16.50 -15.80 -4.77
CA LYS A 290 -17.01 -16.26 -3.46
C LYS A 290 -16.56 -17.71 -3.22
N LEU A 291 -16.03 -17.99 -2.03
CA LEU A 291 -15.70 -19.34 -1.60
C LEU A 291 -17.01 -20.17 -1.57
N GLY A 292 -17.17 -21.04 -2.55
CA GLY A 292 -18.20 -22.07 -2.47
C GLY A 292 -17.86 -23.08 -1.36
N ALA A 293 -18.83 -23.92 -0.95
CA ALA A 293 -18.70 -24.94 0.11
C ALA A 293 -17.70 -26.07 -0.23
N ARG A 294 -16.63 -25.82 -0.98
CA ARG A 294 -15.58 -26.77 -1.32
C ARG A 294 -14.56 -26.86 -0.17
N SER A 295 -14.07 -28.07 0.08
CA SER A 295 -13.04 -28.30 1.10
C SER A 295 -11.79 -27.45 0.83
N ALA A 296 -11.03 -27.05 1.87
CA ALA A 296 -9.78 -26.29 1.75
C ALA A 296 -8.81 -26.91 0.72
N VAL A 297 -8.73 -28.25 0.65
CA VAL A 297 -7.93 -28.99 -0.33
C VAL A 297 -8.45 -28.77 -1.77
N GLY A 298 -9.78 -28.75 -1.97
CA GLY A 298 -10.36 -28.44 -3.28
C GLY A 298 -10.12 -26.99 -3.72
N THR A 299 -10.01 -26.07 -2.77
CA THR A 299 -9.70 -24.66 -3.00
C THR A 299 -8.24 -24.49 -3.42
N VAL A 300 -7.31 -25.12 -2.69
CA VAL A 300 -5.87 -25.16 -3.03
C VAL A 300 -5.65 -25.77 -4.42
N ARG A 301 -6.37 -26.84 -4.75
CA ARG A 301 -6.29 -27.49 -6.08
C ARG A 301 -6.85 -26.61 -7.20
N ALA A 302 -7.93 -25.87 -6.94
CA ALA A 302 -8.50 -24.92 -7.91
C ALA A 302 -7.60 -23.68 -8.12
N MET A 303 -6.83 -23.29 -7.10
CA MET A 303 -5.83 -22.24 -7.19
C MET A 303 -4.59 -22.66 -7.97
N ALA A 304 -4.24 -23.92 -7.91
CA ALA A 304 -3.06 -24.51 -8.57
C ALA A 304 -3.33 -24.99 -10.00
N SER A 305 -4.58 -25.24 -10.39
CA SER A 305 -4.93 -25.56 -11.76
C SER A 305 -4.95 -24.29 -12.60
N ASP A 306 -4.16 -24.29 -13.64
CA ASP A 306 -3.75 -23.32 -14.65
C ASP A 306 -4.88 -22.52 -15.37
N GLU A 307 -6.01 -22.34 -14.77
CA GLU A 307 -7.07 -21.45 -15.27
C GLU A 307 -6.87 -20.05 -14.70
N GLY A 308 -5.85 -19.37 -15.17
CA GLY A 308 -5.61 -17.94 -15.01
C GLY A 308 -5.51 -17.47 -13.56
N TYR A 309 -4.36 -16.97 -13.16
CA TYR A 309 -4.05 -16.32 -11.86
C TYR A 309 -4.97 -15.16 -11.47
N GLY A 310 -6.12 -15.01 -12.10
CA GLY A 310 -6.97 -13.84 -12.01
C GLY A 310 -8.01 -13.82 -10.91
N GLN A 311 -8.29 -14.92 -10.20
CA GLN A 311 -9.38 -14.93 -9.21
C GLN A 311 -9.18 -16.02 -8.16
N ALA A 312 -8.61 -15.67 -7.02
CA ALA A 312 -8.55 -16.53 -5.85
C ALA A 312 -9.80 -16.34 -4.96
N PRO A 313 -10.40 -17.41 -4.40
CA PRO A 313 -11.56 -17.25 -3.54
C PRO A 313 -11.17 -16.57 -2.21
N VAL A 314 -11.96 -15.58 -1.79
CA VAL A 314 -11.83 -14.93 -0.48
C VAL A 314 -12.83 -15.48 0.51
N SER A 315 -12.43 -15.57 1.80
CA SER A 315 -13.34 -15.94 2.88
C SER A 315 -14.42 -14.88 3.05
N GLN A 316 -15.67 -15.30 3.18
CA GLN A 316 -16.77 -14.37 3.42
C GLN A 316 -16.65 -13.72 4.79
N LEU A 317 -16.86 -12.42 4.83
CA LEU A 317 -17.05 -11.64 6.04
C LEU A 317 -18.50 -11.12 6.11
N TYR A 318 -18.91 -10.80 7.30
CA TYR A 318 -20.29 -10.41 7.59
C TYR A 318 -20.29 -9.03 8.25
N LEU A 319 -21.17 -8.17 7.78
CA LEU A 319 -21.53 -6.89 8.40
C LEU A 319 -23.06 -6.77 8.35
N PHE A 320 -23.67 -6.18 9.36
CA PHE A 320 -25.14 -6.10 9.45
C PHE A 320 -25.83 -7.49 9.30
N ASP A 321 -25.22 -8.54 9.84
CA ASP A 321 -25.68 -9.96 9.77
C ASP A 321 -25.81 -10.53 8.35
N ARG A 322 -25.18 -9.93 7.35
CA ARG A 322 -25.14 -10.41 5.96
C ARG A 322 -23.71 -10.41 5.41
N ALA A 323 -23.46 -11.26 4.43
CA ALA A 323 -22.20 -11.28 3.71
C ALA A 323 -21.99 -9.97 2.92
N GLU A 324 -20.75 -9.74 2.52
CA GLU A 324 -20.42 -8.63 1.62
C GLU A 324 -21.27 -8.66 0.33
N ASP A 325 -21.66 -7.47 -0.13
CA ASP A 325 -22.41 -7.32 -1.39
C ASP A 325 -21.48 -7.39 -2.60
N LEU A 326 -20.31 -6.71 -2.50
CA LEU A 326 -19.27 -6.69 -3.51
C LEU A 326 -17.92 -7.05 -2.86
N ALA A 327 -17.08 -7.76 -3.59
CA ALA A 327 -15.71 -8.04 -3.20
C ALA A 327 -14.78 -7.93 -4.42
N PHE A 328 -13.62 -7.34 -4.21
CA PHE A 328 -12.62 -7.15 -5.25
C PHE A 328 -11.25 -7.58 -4.77
N GLU A 329 -10.40 -7.97 -5.71
CA GLU A 329 -9.01 -8.34 -5.47
C GLU A 329 -8.11 -7.81 -6.59
N LYS A 330 -6.85 -7.57 -6.25
CA LYS A 330 -5.79 -7.22 -7.21
C LYS A 330 -4.57 -8.07 -6.90
N MET A 331 -4.21 -8.92 -7.84
CA MET A 331 -3.07 -9.85 -7.78
C MET A 331 -2.15 -9.60 -8.96
N LEU A 332 -0.94 -10.16 -8.91
CA LEU A 332 -0.05 -10.21 -10.05
C LEU A 332 0.20 -11.68 -10.44
N ASN A 333 1.26 -12.29 -9.97
CA ASN A 333 1.69 -13.63 -10.37
C ASN A 333 1.84 -14.60 -9.19
N THR A 334 1.19 -14.30 -8.07
CA THR A 334 1.13 -15.17 -6.90
C THR A 334 -0.19 -15.00 -6.15
N PHE A 335 -0.78 -16.09 -5.67
CA PHE A 335 -1.96 -16.05 -4.81
C PHE A 335 -1.62 -15.70 -3.34
N MET A 336 -0.34 -15.69 -2.98
CA MET A 336 0.11 -15.41 -1.62
C MET A 336 0.09 -13.93 -1.26
N LYS A 337 0.16 -13.07 -2.27
CA LYS A 337 0.15 -11.62 -2.13
C LYS A 337 -0.97 -11.04 -2.98
N ARG A 338 -1.84 -10.28 -2.36
CA ARG A 338 -2.94 -9.60 -3.07
C ARG A 338 -3.56 -8.51 -2.21
N HIS A 339 -3.97 -7.45 -2.84
CA HIS A 339 -4.91 -6.54 -2.26
C HIS A 339 -6.31 -7.12 -2.36
N HIS A 340 -7.12 -6.98 -1.34
CA HIS A 340 -8.52 -7.35 -1.40
C HIS A 340 -9.37 -6.42 -0.56
N LEU A 341 -10.59 -6.20 -1.01
CA LEU A 341 -11.56 -5.42 -0.28
C LEU A 341 -12.95 -6.02 -0.38
N ARG A 342 -13.78 -5.69 0.59
CA ARG A 342 -15.19 -6.07 0.69
C ARG A 342 -16.02 -4.84 0.97
N LEU A 343 -17.17 -4.73 0.30
CA LEU A 343 -18.08 -3.62 0.42
C LEU A 343 -19.46 -4.11 0.86
N TRP A 344 -20.05 -3.37 1.77
CA TRP A 344 -21.43 -3.55 2.23
C TRP A 344 -22.22 -2.28 1.98
N ARG A 345 -23.30 -2.39 1.21
CA ARG A 345 -24.24 -1.30 1.01
C ARG A 345 -24.91 -0.98 2.33
N THR A 346 -24.91 0.27 2.74
CA THR A 346 -25.60 0.72 3.96
C THR A 346 -27.05 1.12 3.63
N THR A 347 -27.82 1.48 4.65
CA THR A 347 -29.13 2.10 4.46
C THR A 347 -29.06 3.60 4.27
N ALA A 348 -27.86 4.20 4.44
CA ALA A 348 -27.65 5.62 4.23
C ALA A 348 -27.50 5.93 2.74
N THR A 349 -27.99 7.07 2.34
CA THR A 349 -27.85 7.62 1.00
C THR A 349 -27.44 9.08 1.07
N THR A 350 -26.86 9.58 -0.01
CA THR A 350 -26.62 11.01 -0.19
C THR A 350 -27.94 11.77 -0.44
N SER A 351 -27.91 13.09 -0.39
CA SER A 351 -29.09 13.92 -0.68
C SER A 351 -29.62 13.79 -2.11
N ASP A 352 -28.76 13.38 -3.05
CA ASP A 352 -29.10 13.09 -4.45
C ASP A 352 -29.44 11.61 -4.69
N GLY A 353 -29.56 10.80 -3.62
CA GLY A 353 -30.04 9.42 -3.68
C GLY A 353 -28.99 8.37 -4.03
N ARG A 354 -27.70 8.71 -4.07
CA ARG A 354 -26.63 7.73 -4.29
C ARG A 354 -26.38 6.88 -3.03
N ASP A 355 -26.02 5.64 -3.25
CA ASP A 355 -25.72 4.71 -2.15
C ASP A 355 -24.40 5.06 -1.46
N ILE A 356 -24.37 4.85 -0.13
CA ILE A 356 -23.16 4.91 0.68
C ILE A 356 -22.82 3.49 1.12
N TRP A 357 -21.57 3.09 0.85
CA TRP A 357 -21.05 1.77 1.14
C TRP A 357 -19.96 1.85 2.19
N LEU A 358 -19.93 0.89 3.12
CA LEU A 358 -18.80 0.68 4.02
C LEU A 358 -17.90 -0.40 3.47
N GLY A 359 -16.58 -0.21 3.61
CA GLY A 359 -15.57 -1.12 3.09
C GLY A 359 -14.49 -1.48 4.09
N ALA A 360 -13.98 -2.70 3.93
CA ALA A 360 -12.76 -3.20 4.57
C ALA A 360 -11.78 -3.63 3.49
N SER A 361 -10.61 -3.00 3.43
CA SER A 361 -9.49 -3.40 2.58
C SER A 361 -8.31 -3.86 3.41
N THR A 362 -7.64 -4.92 2.95
CA THR A 362 -6.44 -5.49 3.54
C THR A 362 -5.52 -6.01 2.43
N HIS A 363 -4.21 -6.01 2.68
CA HIS A 363 -3.19 -6.54 1.79
C HIS A 363 -2.63 -7.85 2.34
N ASP A 364 -2.82 -8.96 1.63
CA ASP A 364 -2.18 -10.23 1.92
C ASP A 364 -0.72 -10.18 1.44
N ILE A 365 0.24 -10.41 2.34
CA ILE A 365 1.68 -10.32 2.05
C ILE A 365 2.40 -11.68 2.08
N GLY A 366 1.67 -12.75 2.32
CA GLY A 366 2.21 -14.11 2.40
C GLY A 366 1.25 -15.10 3.04
N LEU A 367 1.77 -16.28 3.35
CA LEU A 367 1.04 -17.30 4.11
C LEU A 367 1.54 -17.34 5.55
N ASP A 368 0.63 -17.55 6.47
CA ASP A 368 0.87 -17.77 7.89
C ASP A 368 0.25 -19.09 8.36
N VAL A 369 0.87 -19.74 9.35
CA VAL A 369 0.40 -21.01 9.90
C VAL A 369 0.20 -20.86 11.40
N HIS A 370 -1.05 -20.76 11.81
CA HIS A 370 -1.41 -20.74 13.22
C HIS A 370 -2.16 -22.02 13.62
N VAL A 371 -1.62 -22.78 14.60
CA VAL A 371 -2.25 -23.97 15.18
C VAL A 371 -2.75 -24.96 14.11
N GLY A 372 -1.93 -25.21 13.06
CA GLY A 372 -2.27 -26.15 11.98
C GLY A 372 -3.29 -25.62 10.96
N VAL A 373 -3.66 -24.36 11.01
CA VAL A 373 -4.50 -23.69 10.01
C VAL A 373 -3.63 -22.77 9.16
N VAL A 374 -3.64 -22.99 7.86
CA VAL A 374 -3.00 -22.09 6.89
C VAL A 374 -3.92 -20.90 6.64
N SER A 375 -3.41 -19.70 6.82
CA SER A 375 -4.09 -18.45 6.53
C SER A 375 -3.16 -17.48 5.84
N HIS A 376 -3.70 -16.39 5.29
CA HIS A 376 -2.88 -15.31 4.76
C HIS A 376 -2.36 -14.44 5.90
N ALA A 377 -1.08 -14.05 5.81
CA ALA A 377 -0.51 -12.98 6.61
C ALA A 377 -0.91 -11.65 5.96
N ILE A 378 -1.47 -10.75 6.74
CA ILE A 378 -1.80 -9.39 6.25
C ILE A 378 -0.69 -8.40 6.58
N ASP A 379 -0.56 -7.38 5.74
CA ASP A 379 0.23 -6.20 6.08
C ASP A 379 -0.39 -5.53 7.32
N PRO A 380 0.39 -5.29 8.37
CA PRO A 380 -0.13 -4.62 9.57
C PRO A 380 -0.54 -3.17 9.35
N ASP A 381 -0.05 -2.49 8.30
CA ASP A 381 -0.36 -1.09 8.00
C ASP A 381 -1.63 -1.00 7.13
N LEU A 382 -2.79 -0.90 7.78
CA LEU A 382 -4.07 -0.75 7.08
C LEU A 382 -4.25 0.62 6.43
N ASP A 383 -3.53 1.63 6.86
CA ASP A 383 -3.61 2.97 6.28
C ASP A 383 -2.90 3.04 4.93
N ALA A 384 -1.81 2.30 4.79
CA ALA A 384 -1.14 2.11 3.50
C ALA A 384 -2.07 1.44 2.49
N GLU A 385 -2.76 0.36 2.87
CA GLU A 385 -3.73 -0.32 2.00
C GLU A 385 -4.94 0.57 1.66
N ARG A 386 -5.49 1.27 2.64
CA ARG A 386 -6.55 2.27 2.41
C ARG A 386 -6.12 3.32 1.39
N GLY A 387 -4.90 3.85 1.52
CA GLY A 387 -4.33 4.81 0.58
C GLY A 387 -4.08 4.22 -0.81
N LYS A 388 -3.71 2.94 -0.91
CA LYS A 388 -3.56 2.22 -2.19
C LYS A 388 -4.87 2.15 -2.95
N VAL A 389 -5.97 1.79 -2.27
CA VAL A 389 -7.30 1.73 -2.87
C VAL A 389 -7.71 3.11 -3.42
N GLY A 390 -7.54 4.19 -2.64
CA GLY A 390 -7.82 5.56 -3.08
C GLY A 390 -7.01 5.93 -4.32
N ALA A 391 -5.69 5.71 -4.28
CA ALA A 391 -4.80 6.02 -5.39
C ALA A 391 -5.14 5.26 -6.67
N ASP A 392 -5.49 3.98 -6.58
CA ASP A 392 -5.88 3.17 -7.74
C ASP A 392 -7.16 3.71 -8.40
N LEU A 393 -8.17 4.09 -7.60
CA LEU A 393 -9.41 4.67 -8.12
C LEU A 393 -9.18 6.07 -8.71
N MET A 394 -8.32 6.89 -8.10
CA MET A 394 -7.93 8.19 -8.65
C MET A 394 -7.22 8.05 -9.99
N ALA A 395 -6.28 7.11 -10.09
CA ALA A 395 -5.57 6.83 -11.34
C ALA A 395 -6.52 6.34 -12.45
N GLY A 396 -7.62 5.69 -12.11
CA GLY A 396 -8.72 5.35 -13.01
C GLY A 396 -9.53 6.54 -13.50
N GLY A 397 -9.34 7.75 -12.92
CA GLY A 397 -10.00 8.98 -13.35
C GLY A 397 -11.48 9.09 -12.96
N LEU A 398 -12.00 8.19 -12.12
CA LEU A 398 -13.43 8.09 -11.79
C LEU A 398 -13.80 8.70 -10.43
N VAL A 399 -12.84 9.24 -9.69
CA VAL A 399 -13.05 9.91 -8.40
C VAL A 399 -13.39 11.38 -8.63
N ALA A 400 -14.44 11.85 -7.98
CA ALA A 400 -14.84 13.26 -7.95
C ALA A 400 -14.19 13.98 -6.76
N ALA A 401 -14.21 13.35 -5.58
CA ALA A 401 -13.59 13.86 -4.36
C ALA A 401 -13.18 12.72 -3.44
N GLU A 402 -12.17 12.96 -2.60
CA GLU A 402 -11.80 12.06 -1.51
C GLU A 402 -11.43 12.85 -0.25
N GLN A 403 -11.70 12.25 0.90
CA GLN A 403 -11.37 12.86 2.19
C GLN A 403 -11.22 11.79 3.27
N LEU A 404 -10.22 11.96 4.14
CA LEU A 404 -10.14 11.20 5.39
C LEU A 404 -11.15 11.73 6.39
N VAL A 405 -11.94 10.83 6.98
CA VAL A 405 -12.99 11.15 7.94
C VAL A 405 -12.77 10.34 9.21
N ALA A 406 -12.66 11.06 10.33
CA ALA A 406 -12.56 10.45 11.64
C ALA A 406 -13.90 9.85 12.07
N ARG A 407 -13.86 8.78 12.85
CA ARG A 407 -15.05 8.18 13.49
C ARG A 407 -14.96 8.30 15.02
N PRO A 408 -16.09 8.22 15.72
CA PRO A 408 -16.08 8.19 17.20
C PRO A 408 -15.35 6.95 17.75
N ASN A 409 -14.49 7.14 18.74
CA ASN A 409 -13.76 6.08 19.45
C ASN A 409 -13.10 5.04 18.53
N PRO A 410 -12.22 5.46 17.60
CA PRO A 410 -11.65 4.57 16.61
C PRO A 410 -10.78 3.48 17.24
N LEU A 411 -10.77 2.30 16.63
CA LEU A 411 -9.77 1.28 16.91
C LEU A 411 -8.45 1.71 16.25
N SER A 412 -7.33 1.55 16.97
CA SER A 412 -5.99 1.87 16.45
C SER A 412 -5.13 0.64 16.15
N GLU A 413 -5.47 -0.49 16.77
CA GLU A 413 -4.74 -1.76 16.58
C GLU A 413 -5.61 -2.96 16.94
N GLY A 414 -5.19 -4.14 16.53
CA GLY A 414 -5.89 -5.36 16.87
C GLY A 414 -5.38 -6.59 16.14
N LYS A 415 -6.22 -7.63 16.12
CA LYS A 415 -5.96 -8.88 15.39
C LYS A 415 -7.13 -9.25 14.51
N THR A 416 -6.84 -9.87 13.37
CA THR A 416 -7.86 -10.49 12.51
C THR A 416 -8.41 -11.76 13.13
N ALA A 417 -9.45 -12.34 12.53
CA ALA A 417 -10.00 -13.62 12.95
C ALA A 417 -8.99 -14.79 12.85
N THR A 418 -7.98 -14.65 12.01
CA THR A 418 -6.88 -15.60 11.78
C THR A 418 -5.63 -15.33 12.62
N GLY A 419 -5.61 -14.23 13.39
CA GLY A 419 -4.53 -13.90 14.33
C GLY A 419 -3.54 -12.85 13.84
N GLY A 420 -3.58 -12.44 12.57
CA GLY A 420 -2.74 -11.37 12.03
C GLY A 420 -2.96 -10.05 12.77
N THR A 421 -1.88 -9.36 13.12
CA THR A 421 -1.93 -8.04 13.79
C THR A 421 -2.09 -6.92 12.77
N TRP A 422 -2.75 -5.85 13.14
CA TRP A 422 -2.91 -4.65 12.32
C TRP A 422 -2.86 -3.38 13.18
N LYS A 423 -2.53 -2.26 12.53
CA LYS A 423 -2.53 -0.90 13.06
C LYS A 423 -3.20 0.05 12.07
N THR A 424 -3.79 1.12 12.58
CA THR A 424 -4.44 2.17 11.78
C THR A 424 -4.53 3.47 12.59
N ASP A 425 -4.63 4.61 11.90
CA ASP A 425 -4.99 5.90 12.51
C ASP A 425 -6.48 5.97 12.87
N GLY A 426 -7.28 4.97 12.49
CA GLY A 426 -8.70 4.83 12.77
C GLY A 426 -9.61 5.71 11.92
N GLN A 427 -9.09 6.38 10.90
CA GLN A 427 -9.88 7.15 9.95
C GLN A 427 -10.36 6.27 8.78
N LEU A 428 -11.45 6.67 8.14
CA LEU A 428 -11.95 6.08 6.92
C LEU A 428 -11.67 7.02 5.74
N LEU A 429 -11.23 6.48 4.60
CA LEU A 429 -11.17 7.23 3.37
C LEU A 429 -12.54 7.21 2.70
N VAL A 430 -13.16 8.39 2.59
CA VAL A 430 -14.41 8.59 1.84
C VAL A 430 -14.04 8.90 0.40
N ILE A 431 -14.52 8.09 -0.52
CA ILE A 431 -14.30 8.24 -1.97
C ILE A 431 -15.64 8.46 -2.64
N GLU A 432 -15.82 9.63 -3.21
CA GLU A 432 -17.00 9.97 -4.01
C GLU A 432 -16.71 9.72 -5.49
N LEU A 433 -17.43 8.77 -6.10
CA LEU A 433 -17.29 8.49 -7.52
C LEU A 433 -18.01 9.57 -8.35
N LYS A 434 -17.43 9.87 -9.52
CA LYS A 434 -18.07 10.77 -10.50
C LYS A 434 -19.44 10.21 -10.89
N THR A 435 -20.44 11.07 -10.94
CA THR A 435 -21.72 10.72 -11.56
C THR A 435 -21.48 10.49 -13.05
N SER A 436 -21.89 9.32 -13.56
CA SER A 436 -21.89 9.12 -15.01
C SER A 436 -22.73 10.25 -15.63
N ALA A 437 -22.10 11.14 -16.37
CA ALA A 437 -22.86 11.92 -17.34
C ALA A 437 -23.59 10.88 -18.18
N ALA A 438 -24.91 10.97 -18.26
CA ALA A 438 -25.71 10.11 -19.13
C ALA A 438 -25.03 10.15 -20.51
N MET A 439 -24.56 8.98 -20.98
CA MET A 439 -24.06 8.84 -22.35
C MET A 439 -25.16 9.14 -23.31
#